data_37847af18dd0cc59fc5687ed16dacec0
#
_entry.id   37847af18dd0cc59fc5687ed16dacec0
#
_cell.length_a   1.000
_cell.length_b   1.000
_cell.length_c   1.000
_cell.angle_alpha   90.00
_cell.angle_beta   90.00
_cell.angle_gamma   90.00
#
_symmetry.space_group_name_H-M   'P 1'
#
loop_
_entity.id
_entity.type
_entity.pdbx_description
1 polymer ?
#
loop_
_entity_poly.entity_id
_entity_poly.type
_entity_poly.pdbx_seq_one_letter_code
_entity_poly.pdbx_strand_id
1 'polypeptide(L)' 'MKESARYVKIVEWSDEDQCYVGSAPGLIYCGCHGANEKQVFDELCRIVDEAIELYKRDGKPLPPATSGHDFATKMQQIAS' A
#
# COMPACT_ATOMS: atom_id res chain seq x y z
N MET A 1 -0.21 -5.83 17.19
CA MET A 1 0.11 -5.62 15.76
C MET A 1 -0.66 -4.41 15.24
N LYS A 2 0.00 -3.56 14.49
CA LYS A 2 -0.67 -2.41 13.87
C LYS A 2 -1.60 -2.87 12.75
N GLU A 3 -2.72 -2.19 12.61
CA GLU A 3 -3.66 -2.50 11.52
C GLU A 3 -3.03 -2.32 10.14
N SER A 4 -2.08 -1.37 10.01
CA SER A 4 -1.36 -1.16 8.75
C SER A 4 -0.60 -2.40 8.27
N ALA A 5 -0.26 -3.32 9.18
CA ALA A 5 0.41 -4.57 8.81
C ALA A 5 -0.50 -5.52 8.02
N ARG A 6 -1.80 -5.27 8.00
CA ARG A 6 -2.75 -6.09 7.25
C ARG A 6 -2.84 -5.72 5.77
N TYR A 7 -2.15 -4.64 5.37
CA TYR A 7 -2.18 -4.18 3.99
C TYR A 7 -0.80 -4.30 3.38
N VAL A 8 -0.72 -4.93 2.21
CA VAL A 8 0.53 -5.06 1.49
C VAL A 8 0.98 -3.68 1.02
N LYS A 9 2.28 -3.44 1.08
CA LYS A 9 2.87 -2.18 0.64
C LYS A 9 3.88 -2.50 -0.44
N ILE A 10 3.78 -1.79 -1.56
CA ILE A 10 4.62 -2.05 -2.72
C ILE A 10 5.37 -0.77 -3.05
N VAL A 11 6.69 -0.88 -3.18
CA VAL A 11 7.53 0.19 -3.70
C VAL A 11 8.24 -0.38 -4.91
N GLU A 12 8.04 0.26 -6.07
CA GLU A 12 8.62 -0.23 -7.30
C GLU A 12 9.17 0.93 -8.14
N TRP A 13 10.11 0.60 -9.00
CA TRP A 13 10.65 1.56 -9.93
C TRP A 13 9.68 1.75 -11.11
N SER A 14 9.43 3.00 -11.46
CA SER A 14 8.63 3.34 -12.63
C SER A 14 9.53 3.94 -13.71
N ASP A 15 9.71 3.22 -14.80
CA ASP A 15 10.48 3.74 -15.94
C ASP A 15 9.79 4.96 -16.56
N GLU A 16 8.48 4.94 -16.57
CA GLU A 16 7.70 6.03 -17.14
C GLU A 16 7.90 7.33 -16.34
N ASP A 17 7.88 7.23 -15.01
CA ASP A 17 8.01 8.39 -14.14
C ASP A 17 9.44 8.68 -13.72
N GLN A 18 10.37 7.76 -14.00
CA GLN A 18 11.78 7.87 -13.62
C GLN A 18 11.96 8.08 -12.13
N CYS A 19 11.19 7.32 -11.33
CA CYS A 19 11.29 7.37 -9.88
C CYS A 19 10.67 6.11 -9.27
N TYR A 20 10.84 5.96 -7.96
CA TYR A 20 10.15 4.92 -7.21
C TYR A 20 8.73 5.37 -6.89
N VAL A 21 7.80 4.45 -6.96
CA VAL A 21 6.38 4.71 -6.68
C VAL A 21 5.91 3.75 -5.60
N GLY A 22 5.21 4.29 -4.60
CA GLY A 22 4.66 3.50 -3.50
C GLY A 22 3.16 3.40 -3.59
N SER A 23 2.63 2.20 -3.34
CA SER A 23 1.20 1.97 -3.31
C SER A 23 0.84 0.89 -2.28
N ALA A 24 -0.40 0.91 -1.84
CA ALA A 24 -0.97 -0.12 -0.99
C ALA A 24 -2.28 -0.57 -1.64
N PRO A 25 -2.21 -1.60 -2.51
CA PRO A 25 -3.40 -2.04 -3.26
C PRO A 25 -4.58 -2.34 -2.35
N GLY A 26 -5.76 -1.93 -2.76
CA GLY A 26 -6.98 -2.10 -1.98
C GLY A 26 -7.24 -0.99 -0.98
N LEU A 27 -6.22 -0.20 -0.63
CA LEU A 27 -6.35 0.92 0.30
C LEU A 27 -5.97 2.24 -0.36
N ILE A 28 -4.79 2.28 -0.98
CA ILE A 28 -4.27 3.50 -1.62
C ILE A 28 -3.58 3.12 -2.92
N TYR A 29 -3.88 3.83 -4.00
CA TYR A 29 -3.17 3.73 -5.26
C TYR A 29 -2.32 4.98 -5.45
N CYS A 30 -1.05 4.80 -5.88
CA CYS A 30 -0.13 5.91 -6.15
C CYS A 30 0.00 6.87 -4.97
N GLY A 31 0.28 6.33 -3.79
CA GLY A 31 0.31 7.12 -2.57
C GLY A 31 1.48 8.07 -2.47
N CYS A 32 2.63 7.72 -3.03
CA CYS A 32 3.83 8.56 -2.95
C CYS A 32 4.85 8.16 -4.02
N HIS A 33 5.83 9.02 -4.22
CA HIS A 33 6.91 8.78 -5.17
C HIS A 33 8.17 9.53 -4.75
N GLY A 34 9.31 9.11 -5.26
CA GLY A 34 10.58 9.77 -4.97
C GLY A 34 11.76 9.04 -5.56
N ALA A 35 12.93 9.65 -5.44
CA ALA A 35 14.17 9.13 -5.98
C ALA A 35 14.85 8.08 -5.09
N ASN A 36 14.45 7.98 -3.84
CA ASN A 36 15.04 7.07 -2.87
C ASN A 36 14.02 6.05 -2.40
N GLU A 37 14.30 4.77 -2.66
CA GLU A 37 13.37 3.68 -2.36
C GLU A 37 12.98 3.63 -0.89
N LYS A 38 13.95 3.76 0.02
CA LYS A 38 13.69 3.69 1.44
C LYS A 38 12.81 4.83 1.91
N GLN A 39 13.07 6.04 1.42
CA GLN A 39 12.26 7.20 1.77
C GLN A 39 10.83 7.06 1.28
N VAL A 40 10.66 6.52 0.07
CA VAL A 40 9.32 6.25 -0.48
C VAL A 40 8.58 5.24 0.39
N PHE A 41 9.27 4.19 0.84
CA PHE A 41 8.65 3.21 1.72
C PHE A 41 8.23 3.81 3.06
N ASP A 42 9.11 4.62 3.67
CA ASP A 42 8.81 5.27 4.94
C ASP A 42 7.58 6.19 4.80
N GLU A 43 7.52 6.93 3.72
CA GLU A 43 6.38 7.80 3.41
C GLU A 43 5.10 7.00 3.20
N LEU A 44 5.21 5.88 2.50
CA LEU A 44 4.06 5.00 2.26
C LEU A 44 3.50 4.45 3.57
N CYS A 45 4.36 4.05 4.49
CA CYS A 45 3.93 3.58 5.81
C CYS A 45 3.12 4.65 6.54
N ARG A 46 3.58 5.91 6.48
CA ARG A 46 2.89 7.03 7.10
C ARG A 46 1.53 7.26 6.46
N ILE A 47 1.48 7.22 5.13
CA ILE A 47 0.23 7.43 4.38
C ILE A 47 -0.79 6.34 4.69
N VAL A 48 -0.34 5.09 4.79
CA VAL A 48 -1.22 3.98 5.13
C VAL A 48 -1.80 4.17 6.54
N ASP A 49 -0.96 4.55 7.51
CA ASP A 49 -1.44 4.81 8.86
C ASP A 49 -2.47 5.93 8.88
N GLU A 50 -2.23 7.01 8.14
CA GLU A 50 -3.17 8.13 8.05
C GLU A 50 -4.49 7.72 7.39
N ALA A 51 -4.43 6.91 6.35
CA ALA A 51 -5.64 6.43 5.68
C ALA A 51 -6.51 5.61 6.63
N ILE A 52 -5.89 4.73 7.43
CA ILE A 52 -6.61 3.92 8.40
C ILE A 52 -7.28 4.81 9.45
N GLU A 53 -6.57 5.84 9.93
CA GLU A 53 -7.14 6.78 10.90
C GLU A 53 -8.34 7.52 10.32
N LEU A 54 -8.28 7.89 9.04
CA LEU A 54 -9.40 8.55 8.38
C LEU A 54 -10.63 7.65 8.30
N TYR A 55 -10.45 6.37 7.95
CA TYR A 55 -11.56 5.42 7.92
C TYR A 55 -12.22 5.31 9.29
N LYS A 56 -11.42 5.19 10.34
CA LYS A 56 -11.92 5.07 11.71
C LYS A 56 -12.67 6.32 12.15
N ARG A 57 -12.10 7.49 11.86
CA ARG A 57 -12.71 8.77 12.24
C ARG A 57 -14.06 8.97 11.55
N ASP A 58 -14.17 8.54 10.30
CA ASP A 58 -15.40 8.68 9.54
C ASP A 58 -16.41 7.56 9.82
N GLY A 59 -16.04 6.61 10.67
CA GLY A 59 -16.92 5.47 10.99
C GLY A 59 -17.11 4.50 9.84
N LYS A 60 -16.23 4.52 8.86
CA LYS A 60 -16.29 3.62 7.70
C LYS A 60 -15.55 2.32 7.99
N PRO A 61 -16.07 1.18 7.50
CA PRO A 61 -15.35 -0.08 7.66
C PRO A 61 -14.05 -0.05 6.85
N LEU A 62 -12.99 -0.64 7.43
CA LEU A 62 -11.71 -0.74 6.73
C LEU A 62 -11.83 -1.69 5.54
N PRO A 63 -11.10 -1.43 4.44
CA PRO A 63 -11.05 -2.37 3.32
C PRO A 63 -10.55 -3.75 3.77
N PRO A 64 -10.88 -4.82 3.03
CA PRO A 64 -10.37 -6.15 3.34
C PRO A 64 -8.85 -6.19 3.40
N ALA A 65 -8.31 -6.97 4.31
CA ALA A 65 -6.86 -7.15 4.43
C ALA A 65 -6.27 -7.72 3.15
N THR A 66 -5.10 -7.22 2.76
CA THR A 66 -4.41 -7.64 1.55
C THR A 66 -3.12 -8.39 1.82
N SER A 67 -2.70 -8.46 3.09
CA SER A 67 -1.52 -9.23 3.47
C SER A 67 -1.89 -10.72 3.59
N GLY A 68 -0.87 -11.56 3.44
CA GLY A 68 -1.03 -12.97 3.69
C GLY A 68 -1.13 -13.81 2.42
N HIS A 69 -1.23 -15.12 2.65
CA HIS A 69 -1.16 -16.11 1.58
C HIS A 69 -2.30 -15.99 0.58
N ASP A 70 -3.51 -15.74 1.05
CA ASP A 70 -4.68 -15.68 0.16
C ASP A 70 -4.57 -14.55 -0.85
N PHE A 71 -4.07 -13.39 -0.41
CA PHE A 71 -3.90 -12.27 -1.31
C PHE A 71 -2.82 -12.56 -2.35
N ALA A 72 -1.70 -13.15 -1.94
CA ALA A 72 -0.63 -13.51 -2.86
C ALA A 72 -1.12 -14.50 -3.93
N THR A 73 -1.95 -15.47 -3.54
CA THR A 73 -2.54 -16.43 -4.46
C THR A 73 -3.44 -15.74 -5.48
N LYS A 74 -4.27 -14.81 -5.03
CA LYS A 74 -5.14 -14.06 -5.93
C LYS A 74 -4.35 -13.23 -6.93
N MET A 75 -3.26 -12.61 -6.51
CA MET A 75 -2.40 -11.85 -7.41
C MET A 75 -1.78 -12.73 -8.48
N GLN A 76 -1.34 -13.94 -8.12
CA GLN A 76 -0.79 -14.88 -9.09
C GLN A 76 -1.84 -15.30 -10.12
N GLN A 77 -3.07 -15.52 -9.70
CA GLN A 77 -4.16 -15.88 -10.60
C GLN A 77 -4.47 -14.77 -11.61
N ILE A 78 -4.39 -13.53 -11.17
CA ILE A 78 -4.62 -12.38 -12.05
C ILE A 78 -3.48 -12.23 -13.05
N ALA A 79 -2.25 -12.51 -12.63
CA ALA A 79 -1.06 -12.35 -13.45
C ALA A 79 -0.85 -13.48 -14.47
N SER A 80 -1.53 -14.61 -14.29
CA SER A 80 -1.37 -15.77 -15.16
C SER A 80 -2.37 -15.76 -16.36
#